data_6c2d46989eaa25edd4989e7fc64a294e
#
_entry.id   6c2d46989eaa25edd4989e7fc64a294e
#
_cell.length_a   1.000
_cell.length_b   1.000
_cell.length_c   1.000
_cell.angle_alpha   90.00
_cell.angle_beta   90.00
_cell.angle_gamma   90.00
#
_symmetry.space_group_name_H-M   'P 1'
#
loop_
_entity.id
_entity.type
_entity.pdbx_description
1 polymer ?
#
loop_
_entity_poly.entity_id
_entity_poly.type
_entity_poly.pdbx_seq_one_letter_code
_entity_poly.pdbx_strand_id
1 'polypeptide(L)'
;MKKKWIIALSVIGLVVITIVILSFTLFTVQQISIDYRTSLQHEYNDEQIISDSKLPKGKNIIFLKKQPYIDNIEKAYPYLEVINIETSFPSKLTIHVRERQPFYAVKSENGYFLVDPTMKVLEEVETFDSTQTNPILLPFTIGGTVGEKLDLAYLGDFYDAILLNSKTREDGLANFKQIEYFESENEVYHNSEMGLKITLHSGRVVYLHNAAYGLAYKLNKFYAVENSLYKLADKLTTDQIQNSEIHINNYLGSTYDESDSYFYLVYNGERIAL
;
A
#
# COMPACT_ATOMS: atom_id res chain seq x y z
N MET A 1 3.42 -68.38 10.73
CA MET A 1 3.86 -66.98 10.54
C MET A 1 2.90 -66.16 9.66
N LYS A 2 2.48 -66.60 8.49
CA LYS A 2 1.62 -65.84 7.54
C LYS A 2 0.27 -65.32 8.11
N LYS A 3 -0.46 -66.12 8.91
CA LYS A 3 -1.72 -65.71 9.52
C LYS A 3 -1.61 -64.52 10.48
N LYS A 4 -0.57 -64.44 11.28
CA LYS A 4 -0.33 -63.33 12.22
C LYS A 4 -0.08 -61.99 11.46
N TRP A 5 0.65 -62.02 10.34
CA TRP A 5 0.89 -60.88 9.51
C TRP A 5 -0.36 -60.39 8.79
N ILE A 6 -1.26 -61.29 8.34
CA ILE A 6 -2.52 -60.94 7.71
C ILE A 6 -3.42 -60.19 8.71
N ILE A 7 -3.52 -60.72 9.95
CA ILE A 7 -4.29 -60.10 11.02
C ILE A 7 -3.75 -58.69 11.34
N ALA A 8 -2.43 -58.60 11.49
CA ALA A 8 -1.79 -57.27 11.75
C ALA A 8 -2.05 -56.24 10.64
N LEU A 9 -1.94 -56.66 9.37
CA LEU A 9 -2.26 -55.79 8.22
C LEU A 9 -3.72 -55.39 8.17
N SER A 10 -4.65 -56.32 8.48
CA SER A 10 -6.08 -56.00 8.54
C SER A 10 -6.43 -55.01 9.64
N VAL A 11 -5.81 -55.14 10.83
CA VAL A 11 -5.99 -54.17 11.93
C VAL A 11 -5.45 -52.80 11.57
N ILE A 12 -4.25 -52.74 10.97
CA ILE A 12 -3.68 -51.47 10.50
C ILE A 12 -4.57 -50.81 9.44
N GLY A 13 -5.07 -51.62 8.47
CA GLY A 13 -6.01 -51.15 7.46
C GLY A 13 -7.28 -50.54 8.05
N LEU A 14 -7.88 -51.25 9.05
CA LEU A 14 -9.08 -50.74 9.75
C LEU A 14 -8.81 -49.43 10.49
N VAL A 15 -7.68 -49.33 11.19
CA VAL A 15 -7.27 -48.10 11.90
C VAL A 15 -7.11 -46.95 10.92
N VAL A 16 -6.42 -47.15 9.80
CA VAL A 16 -6.26 -46.14 8.76
C VAL A 16 -7.60 -45.68 8.19
N ILE A 17 -8.48 -46.60 7.85
CA ILE A 17 -9.84 -46.27 7.36
C ILE A 17 -10.63 -45.48 8.40
N THR A 18 -10.56 -45.86 9.67
CA THR A 18 -11.21 -45.13 10.75
C THR A 18 -10.67 -43.71 10.90
N ILE A 19 -9.35 -43.54 10.86
CA ILE A 19 -8.72 -42.20 10.90
C ILE A 19 -9.15 -41.38 9.71
N VAL A 20 -9.21 -41.92 8.51
CA VAL A 20 -9.68 -41.24 7.30
C VAL A 20 -11.13 -40.79 7.47
N ILE A 21 -12.03 -41.68 7.89
CA ILE A 21 -13.46 -41.34 8.12
C ILE A 21 -13.57 -40.23 9.18
N LEU A 22 -12.87 -40.35 10.30
CA LEU A 22 -12.84 -39.32 11.35
C LEU A 22 -12.29 -37.98 10.84
N SER A 23 -11.29 -38.02 9.98
CA SER A 23 -10.73 -36.81 9.36
C SER A 23 -11.75 -36.05 8.52
N PHE A 24 -12.62 -36.73 7.81
CA PHE A 24 -13.67 -36.11 6.99
C PHE A 24 -14.92 -35.71 7.76
N THR A 25 -15.12 -36.18 8.98
CA THR A 25 -16.30 -35.87 9.81
C THR A 25 -15.99 -34.86 10.91
N LEU A 26 -14.90 -35.04 11.65
CA LEU A 26 -14.54 -34.18 12.79
C LEU A 26 -13.81 -32.94 12.37
N PHE A 27 -12.97 -33.01 11.32
CA PHE A 27 -12.15 -31.89 10.90
C PHE A 27 -12.78 -31.10 9.75
N THR A 28 -14.08 -30.87 9.80
CA THR A 28 -14.78 -29.99 8.86
C THR A 28 -15.03 -28.61 9.49
N VAL A 29 -14.88 -27.55 8.70
CA VAL A 29 -15.17 -26.19 9.13
C VAL A 29 -16.66 -26.05 9.50
N GLN A 30 -16.95 -25.90 10.78
CA GLN A 30 -18.31 -25.70 11.31
C GLN A 30 -18.53 -24.27 11.77
N GLN A 31 -17.52 -23.65 12.37
CA GLN A 31 -17.56 -22.28 12.85
C GLN A 31 -16.58 -21.40 12.07
N ILE A 32 -17.05 -20.25 11.62
CA ILE A 32 -16.24 -19.21 11.01
C ILE A 32 -16.48 -17.93 11.82
N SER A 33 -15.41 -17.27 12.23
CA SER A 33 -15.45 -15.99 12.92
C SER A 33 -14.52 -15.00 12.22
N ILE A 34 -14.91 -13.74 12.19
CA ILE A 34 -14.09 -12.64 11.69
C ILE A 34 -13.56 -11.87 12.90
N ASP A 35 -12.27 -11.59 12.89
CA ASP A 35 -11.57 -10.85 13.95
C ASP A 35 -10.96 -9.58 13.36
N TYR A 36 -11.52 -8.44 13.72
CA TYR A 36 -11.10 -7.12 13.25
C TYR A 36 -9.93 -6.60 14.09
N ARG A 37 -8.77 -6.40 13.46
CA ARG A 37 -7.53 -5.99 14.12
C ARG A 37 -7.35 -4.47 14.26
N THR A 38 -8.24 -3.70 13.66
CA THR A 38 -8.26 -2.24 13.72
C THR A 38 -9.66 -1.75 14.08
N SER A 39 -9.77 -0.51 14.56
CA SER A 39 -11.06 0.17 14.61
C SER A 39 -11.61 0.34 13.18
N LEU A 40 -12.90 0.06 13.03
CA LEU A 40 -13.57 0.13 11.74
C LEU A 40 -14.15 1.52 11.51
N GLN A 41 -14.05 2.00 10.27
CA GLN A 41 -14.75 3.21 9.79
C GLN A 41 -16.06 2.84 9.08
N HIS A 42 -16.14 1.62 8.53
CA HIS A 42 -17.33 1.08 7.88
C HIS A 42 -17.99 0.03 8.77
N GLU A 43 -19.29 -0.12 8.63
CA GLU A 43 -20.04 -1.18 9.28
C GLU A 43 -19.99 -2.45 8.44
N TYR A 44 -19.66 -3.58 9.06
CA TYR A 44 -19.59 -4.89 8.40
C TYR A 44 -20.52 -5.88 9.10
N ASN A 45 -21.13 -6.73 8.28
CA ASN A 45 -21.92 -7.87 8.78
C ASN A 45 -21.15 -9.17 8.52
N ASP A 46 -20.73 -9.85 9.57
CA ASP A 46 -19.93 -11.08 9.49
C ASP A 46 -20.64 -12.18 8.69
N GLU A 47 -21.96 -12.35 8.88
CA GLU A 47 -22.73 -13.38 8.18
C GLU A 47 -22.77 -13.09 6.66
N GLN A 48 -22.89 -11.83 6.30
CA GLN A 48 -22.87 -11.39 4.91
C GLN A 48 -21.49 -11.60 4.29
N ILE A 49 -20.39 -11.22 4.98
CA ILE A 49 -19.02 -11.47 4.51
C ILE A 49 -18.79 -12.97 4.28
N ILE A 50 -19.22 -13.82 5.24
CA ILE A 50 -19.10 -15.28 5.15
C ILE A 50 -19.83 -15.82 3.92
N SER A 51 -21.04 -15.31 3.65
CA SER A 51 -21.86 -15.72 2.52
C SER A 51 -21.27 -15.27 1.18
N ASP A 52 -21.03 -13.97 1.03
CA ASP A 52 -20.61 -13.35 -0.24
C ASP A 52 -19.22 -13.85 -0.67
N SER A 53 -18.32 -14.08 0.30
CA SER A 53 -16.98 -14.60 0.05
C SER A 53 -16.92 -16.11 -0.13
N LYS A 54 -18.05 -16.80 -0.08
CA LYS A 54 -18.16 -18.26 -0.28
C LYS A 54 -17.19 -19.05 0.60
N LEU A 55 -17.12 -18.68 1.89
CA LEU A 55 -16.20 -19.29 2.83
C LEU A 55 -16.45 -20.79 3.02
N PRO A 56 -15.45 -21.58 3.40
CA PRO A 56 -15.41 -23.04 3.21
C PRO A 56 -16.19 -23.82 4.27
N LYS A 57 -17.40 -23.41 4.64
CA LYS A 57 -18.23 -24.16 5.61
C LYS A 57 -18.46 -25.60 5.12
N GLY A 58 -18.20 -26.58 5.97
CA GLY A 58 -18.33 -28.01 5.65
C GLY A 58 -17.10 -28.62 4.93
N LYS A 59 -16.08 -27.85 4.55
CA LYS A 59 -14.84 -28.37 3.96
C LYS A 59 -13.85 -28.82 5.03
N ASN A 60 -12.98 -29.78 4.67
CA ASN A 60 -11.97 -30.30 5.59
C ASN A 60 -10.92 -29.21 5.89
N ILE A 61 -10.71 -28.92 7.19
CA ILE A 61 -9.83 -27.85 7.67
C ILE A 61 -8.33 -28.15 7.45
N ILE A 62 -7.95 -29.43 7.40
CA ILE A 62 -6.56 -29.88 7.29
C ILE A 62 -6.01 -29.58 5.88
N PHE A 63 -6.85 -29.79 4.85
CA PHE A 63 -6.49 -29.64 3.44
C PHE A 63 -6.95 -28.32 2.85
N LEU A 64 -7.33 -27.35 3.68
CA LEU A 64 -7.89 -26.09 3.24
C LEU A 64 -6.84 -25.20 2.57
N LYS A 65 -7.04 -24.88 1.28
CA LYS A 65 -6.30 -23.86 0.58
C LYS A 65 -6.90 -22.50 0.94
N LYS A 66 -6.15 -21.65 1.63
CA LYS A 66 -6.65 -20.37 2.20
C LYS A 66 -6.74 -19.26 1.15
N GLN A 67 -5.81 -19.20 0.19
CA GLN A 67 -5.68 -18.10 -0.77
C GLN A 67 -6.96 -17.77 -1.53
N PRO A 68 -7.73 -18.71 -2.10
CA PRO A 68 -8.97 -18.39 -2.82
C PRO A 68 -10.02 -17.69 -1.96
N TYR A 69 -10.00 -17.91 -0.64
CA TYR A 69 -10.94 -17.25 0.29
C TYR A 69 -10.49 -15.85 0.64
N ILE A 70 -9.17 -15.64 0.76
CA ILE A 70 -8.57 -14.30 0.88
C ILE A 70 -8.98 -13.45 -0.33
N ASP A 71 -8.73 -13.96 -1.53
CA ASP A 71 -9.04 -13.27 -2.78
C ASP A 71 -10.53 -12.93 -2.91
N ASN A 72 -11.42 -13.87 -2.48
CA ASN A 72 -12.86 -13.64 -2.50
C ASN A 72 -13.30 -12.55 -1.53
N ILE A 73 -12.78 -12.56 -0.28
CA ILE A 73 -13.10 -11.53 0.72
C ILE A 73 -12.64 -10.17 0.20
N GLU A 74 -11.38 -10.06 -0.21
CA GLU A 74 -10.80 -8.80 -0.62
C GLU A 74 -11.37 -8.28 -1.95
N LYS A 75 -11.96 -9.14 -2.77
CA LYS A 75 -12.69 -8.74 -3.97
C LYS A 75 -14.09 -8.24 -3.66
N ALA A 76 -14.83 -8.93 -2.77
CA ALA A 76 -16.18 -8.56 -2.38
C ALA A 76 -16.21 -7.33 -1.46
N TYR A 77 -15.17 -7.17 -0.64
CA TYR A 77 -15.01 -6.10 0.34
C TYR A 77 -13.64 -5.44 0.18
N PRO A 78 -13.45 -4.52 -0.79
CA PRO A 78 -12.13 -3.94 -1.10
C PRO A 78 -11.45 -3.24 0.07
N TYR A 79 -12.23 -2.68 1.00
CA TYR A 79 -11.72 -2.07 2.22
C TYR A 79 -11.21 -3.08 3.25
N LEU A 80 -11.53 -4.37 3.13
CA LEU A 80 -10.99 -5.38 4.03
C LEU A 80 -9.70 -6.00 3.46
N GLU A 81 -8.66 -6.01 4.29
CA GLU A 81 -7.44 -6.75 4.05
C GLU A 81 -7.39 -7.96 4.97
N VAL A 82 -7.22 -9.14 4.39
CA VAL A 82 -7.07 -10.37 5.17
C VAL A 82 -5.60 -10.52 5.58
N ILE A 83 -5.33 -10.33 6.86
CA ILE A 83 -4.00 -10.49 7.43
C ILE A 83 -3.61 -11.97 7.47
N ASN A 84 -4.54 -12.81 7.93
CA ASN A 84 -4.32 -14.24 8.09
C ASN A 84 -5.66 -14.98 8.24
N ILE A 85 -5.67 -16.25 7.83
CA ILE A 85 -6.73 -17.21 8.16
C ILE A 85 -6.13 -18.25 9.10
N GLU A 86 -6.60 -18.28 10.33
CA GLU A 86 -6.18 -19.23 11.37
C GLU A 86 -7.16 -20.41 11.43
N THR A 87 -6.60 -21.61 11.57
CA THR A 87 -7.37 -22.85 11.74
C THR A 87 -7.20 -23.35 13.17
N SER A 88 -8.29 -23.41 13.92
CA SER A 88 -8.32 -23.98 15.27
C SER A 88 -9.06 -25.32 15.25
N PHE A 89 -8.32 -26.40 15.52
CA PHE A 89 -8.88 -27.74 15.53
C PHE A 89 -9.92 -27.92 16.64
N PRO A 90 -10.97 -28.74 16.40
CA PRO A 90 -11.13 -29.58 15.19
C PRO A 90 -11.83 -28.87 14.02
N SER A 91 -12.56 -27.74 14.21
CA SER A 91 -13.58 -27.30 13.24
C SER A 91 -13.75 -25.77 13.13
N LYS A 92 -12.90 -24.98 13.78
CA LYS A 92 -13.03 -23.51 13.78
C LYS A 92 -12.04 -22.84 12.81
N LEU A 93 -12.54 -21.87 12.06
CA LEU A 93 -11.78 -20.97 11.20
C LEU A 93 -11.92 -19.55 11.72
N THR A 94 -10.81 -18.86 11.97
CA THR A 94 -10.80 -17.46 12.34
C THR A 94 -10.09 -16.67 11.24
N ILE A 95 -10.75 -15.63 10.73
CA ILE A 95 -10.24 -14.76 9.67
C ILE A 95 -9.88 -13.45 10.33
N HIS A 96 -8.58 -13.13 10.36
CA HIS A 96 -8.08 -11.88 10.89
C HIS A 96 -8.03 -10.86 9.76
N VAL A 97 -8.77 -9.78 9.94
CA VAL A 97 -8.88 -8.70 8.95
C VAL A 97 -8.48 -7.36 9.55
N ARG A 98 -8.04 -6.44 8.71
CA ARG A 98 -7.94 -5.02 9.04
C ARG A 98 -8.62 -4.20 7.95
N GLU A 99 -9.06 -3.01 8.33
CA GLU A 99 -9.61 -2.06 7.37
C GLU A 99 -8.50 -1.29 6.67
N ARG A 100 -8.56 -1.25 5.33
CA ARG A 100 -7.68 -0.45 4.49
C ARG A 100 -8.08 1.01 4.59
N GLN A 101 -7.10 1.89 4.48
CA GLN A 101 -7.32 3.33 4.47
C GLN A 101 -6.91 3.89 3.11
N PRO A 102 -7.73 4.76 2.49
CA PRO A 102 -7.33 5.42 1.26
C PRO A 102 -6.09 6.28 1.51
N PHE A 103 -5.18 6.26 0.55
CA PHE A 103 -3.94 7.03 0.59
C PHE A 103 -3.82 7.96 -0.62
N TYR A 104 -4.34 7.53 -1.77
CA TYR A 104 -4.40 8.32 -3.00
C TYR A 104 -5.83 8.46 -3.49
N ALA A 105 -6.13 9.60 -4.12
CA ALA A 105 -7.31 9.82 -4.95
C ALA A 105 -6.85 10.02 -6.39
N VAL A 106 -7.11 9.03 -7.26
CA VAL A 106 -6.69 9.04 -8.67
C VAL A 106 -7.89 9.37 -9.54
N LYS A 107 -7.74 10.28 -10.49
CA LYS A 107 -8.84 10.62 -11.40
C LYS A 107 -9.24 9.41 -12.25
N SER A 108 -10.53 9.09 -12.28
CA SER A 108 -11.16 8.10 -13.16
C SER A 108 -11.93 8.76 -14.30
N GLU A 109 -12.57 7.97 -15.15
CA GLU A 109 -13.48 8.52 -16.19
C GLU A 109 -14.74 9.17 -15.59
N ASN A 110 -15.24 8.64 -14.45
CA ASN A 110 -16.51 9.06 -13.85
C ASN A 110 -16.33 9.83 -12.53
N GLY A 111 -15.08 10.06 -12.09
CA GLY A 111 -14.80 10.70 -10.81
C GLY A 111 -13.39 10.41 -10.33
N TYR A 112 -13.29 9.77 -9.17
CA TYR A 112 -12.02 9.45 -8.54
C TYR A 112 -12.03 8.04 -7.94
N PHE A 113 -10.96 7.28 -8.17
CA PHE A 113 -10.68 6.07 -7.41
C PHE A 113 -9.99 6.42 -6.10
N LEU A 114 -10.52 5.96 -4.98
CA LEU A 114 -9.81 5.95 -3.71
C LEU A 114 -8.94 4.69 -3.64
N VAL A 115 -7.64 4.88 -3.46
CA VAL A 115 -6.64 3.83 -3.62
C VAL A 115 -5.80 3.72 -2.35
N ASP A 116 -5.56 2.50 -1.89
CA ASP A 116 -4.70 2.25 -0.73
C ASP A 116 -3.20 2.31 -1.09
N PRO A 117 -2.28 2.28 -0.10
CA PRO A 117 -0.84 2.29 -0.37
C PRO A 117 -0.32 1.13 -1.23
N THR A 118 -1.06 0.01 -1.31
CA THR A 118 -0.71 -1.14 -2.15
C THR A 118 -1.24 -1.04 -3.57
N MET A 119 -1.75 0.15 -3.94
CA MET A 119 -2.37 0.49 -5.23
C MET A 119 -3.70 -0.21 -5.48
N LYS A 120 -4.36 -0.74 -4.45
CA LYS A 120 -5.68 -1.35 -4.59
C LYS A 120 -6.78 -0.29 -4.60
N VAL A 121 -7.67 -0.36 -5.58
CA VAL A 121 -8.85 0.51 -5.67
C VAL A 121 -9.86 0.05 -4.62
N LEU A 122 -10.19 0.94 -3.69
CA LEU A 122 -11.12 0.68 -2.59
C LEU A 122 -12.56 1.00 -3.00
N GLU A 123 -12.77 2.16 -3.63
CA GLU A 123 -14.05 2.58 -4.18
C GLU A 123 -13.85 3.63 -5.29
N GLU A 124 -14.93 3.93 -6.03
CA GLU A 124 -15.02 5.04 -6.98
C GLU A 124 -16.03 6.05 -6.45
N VAL A 125 -15.63 7.31 -6.34
CA VAL A 125 -16.46 8.43 -5.87
C VAL A 125 -16.61 9.46 -6.97
N GLU A 126 -17.78 10.12 -7.07
CA GLU A 126 -18.04 11.13 -8.12
C GLU A 126 -17.23 12.41 -7.90
N THR A 127 -17.00 12.78 -6.66
CA THR A 127 -16.29 14.00 -6.28
C THR A 127 -15.25 13.74 -5.22
N PHE A 128 -14.15 14.50 -5.27
CA PHE A 128 -13.08 14.46 -4.27
C PHE A 128 -12.75 15.87 -3.80
N ASP A 129 -12.76 16.08 -2.49
CA ASP A 129 -12.37 17.35 -1.88
C ASP A 129 -10.87 17.40 -1.62
N SER A 130 -10.12 18.01 -2.55
CA SER A 130 -8.66 18.16 -2.46
C SER A 130 -8.19 19.17 -1.39
N THR A 131 -9.12 19.79 -0.65
CA THR A 131 -8.76 20.65 0.50
C THR A 131 -8.50 19.85 1.75
N GLN A 132 -8.98 18.60 1.81
CA GLN A 132 -8.69 17.69 2.91
C GLN A 132 -7.23 17.23 2.87
N THR A 133 -6.69 16.91 4.03
CA THR A 133 -5.31 16.45 4.19
C THR A 133 -5.06 15.04 3.66
N ASN A 134 -6.11 14.27 3.41
CA ASN A 134 -6.06 12.89 2.92
C ASN A 134 -7.29 12.57 2.09
N PRO A 135 -7.18 11.73 1.06
CA PRO A 135 -5.97 11.19 0.43
C PRO A 135 -5.23 12.19 -0.47
N ILE A 136 -3.99 11.84 -0.88
CA ILE A 136 -3.19 12.66 -1.81
C ILE A 136 -3.80 12.60 -3.21
N LEU A 137 -4.02 13.75 -3.84
CA LEU A 137 -4.57 13.82 -5.19
C LEU A 137 -3.54 13.42 -6.25
N LEU A 138 -3.95 12.51 -7.15
CA LEU A 138 -3.23 12.19 -8.38
C LEU A 138 -4.10 12.68 -9.57
N PRO A 139 -3.75 13.78 -10.23
CA PRO A 139 -4.63 14.46 -11.16
C PRO A 139 -4.69 13.84 -12.57
N PHE A 140 -3.89 12.83 -12.84
CA PHE A 140 -3.93 12.09 -14.10
C PHE A 140 -5.05 11.04 -14.10
N THR A 141 -5.65 10.82 -15.28
CA THR A 141 -6.75 9.86 -15.43
C THR A 141 -6.22 8.46 -15.70
N ILE A 142 -6.76 7.47 -14.99
CA ILE A 142 -6.44 6.05 -15.17
C ILE A 142 -7.71 5.22 -15.26
N GLY A 143 -7.67 4.16 -16.08
CA GLY A 143 -8.69 3.12 -16.09
C GLY A 143 -8.46 2.11 -14.98
N GLY A 144 -9.52 1.52 -14.44
CA GLY A 144 -9.44 0.50 -13.40
C GLY A 144 -10.81 0.04 -12.94
N THR A 145 -10.81 -0.88 -12.00
CA THR A 145 -12.02 -1.44 -11.41
C THR A 145 -11.85 -1.56 -9.90
N VAL A 146 -12.92 -1.29 -9.15
CA VAL A 146 -12.92 -1.45 -7.69
C VAL A 146 -12.51 -2.87 -7.28
N GLY A 147 -11.58 -2.99 -6.35
CA GLY A 147 -11.00 -4.24 -5.88
C GLY A 147 -9.76 -4.71 -6.65
N GLU A 148 -9.43 -4.09 -7.78
CA GLU A 148 -8.21 -4.37 -8.55
C GLU A 148 -7.05 -3.47 -8.12
N LYS A 149 -5.82 -3.84 -8.52
CA LYS A 149 -4.63 -3.01 -8.32
C LYS A 149 -4.33 -2.19 -9.56
N LEU A 150 -4.05 -0.90 -9.36
CA LEU A 150 -3.56 -0.01 -10.40
C LEU A 150 -2.04 -0.16 -10.53
N ASP A 151 -1.54 0.02 -11.75
CA ASP A 151 -0.11 0.12 -12.01
C ASP A 151 0.30 1.60 -11.94
N LEU A 152 0.75 2.03 -10.77
CA LEU A 152 1.17 3.39 -10.47
C LEU A 152 2.65 3.37 -10.06
N ALA A 153 3.53 3.53 -11.04
CA ALA A 153 4.98 3.47 -10.85
C ALA A 153 5.45 4.37 -9.70
N TYR A 154 6.32 3.84 -8.83
CA TYR A 154 6.99 4.52 -7.71
C TYR A 154 6.08 5.00 -6.56
N LEU A 155 4.75 4.97 -6.67
CA LEU A 155 3.87 5.50 -5.63
C LEU A 155 3.73 4.56 -4.42
N GLY A 156 3.92 3.25 -4.59
CA GLY A 156 4.06 2.32 -3.48
C GLY A 156 5.30 2.60 -2.65
N ASP A 157 6.45 2.77 -3.32
CA ASP A 157 7.72 3.11 -2.68
C ASP A 157 7.68 4.50 -2.01
N PHE A 158 6.89 5.42 -2.57
CA PHE A 158 6.67 6.73 -1.98
C PHE A 158 5.97 6.65 -0.62
N TYR A 159 4.96 5.78 -0.48
CA TYR A 159 4.31 5.54 0.80
C TYR A 159 5.30 4.99 1.84
N ASP A 160 6.07 3.97 1.48
CA ASP A 160 7.07 3.38 2.37
C ASP A 160 8.12 4.41 2.78
N ALA A 161 8.55 5.26 1.85
CA ALA A 161 9.49 6.32 2.12
C ALA A 161 8.91 7.40 3.07
N ILE A 162 7.62 7.73 2.99
CA ILE A 162 6.95 8.60 3.95
C ILE A 162 6.98 7.99 5.35
N LEU A 163 6.61 6.71 5.48
CA LEU A 163 6.59 6.05 6.80
C LEU A 163 7.96 5.98 7.45
N LEU A 164 9.03 5.84 6.67
CA LEU A 164 10.41 5.87 7.19
C LEU A 164 10.80 7.23 7.78
N ASN A 165 10.18 8.31 7.32
CA ASN A 165 10.52 9.69 7.71
C ASN A 165 9.50 10.34 8.66
N SER A 166 8.35 9.69 8.91
CA SER A 166 7.25 10.23 9.72
C SER A 166 6.99 9.37 10.94
N LYS A 167 6.56 10.00 12.04
CA LYS A 167 6.22 9.27 13.27
C LYS A 167 4.92 8.51 13.15
N THR A 168 3.96 9.09 12.43
CA THR A 168 2.66 8.49 12.14
C THR A 168 2.32 8.66 10.66
N ARG A 169 1.33 7.89 10.18
CA ARG A 169 0.79 8.05 8.83
C ARG A 169 0.22 9.45 8.62
N GLU A 170 -0.52 9.94 9.59
CA GLU A 170 -1.16 11.25 9.57
C GLU A 170 -0.13 12.37 9.49
N ASP A 171 0.96 12.30 10.26
CA ASP A 171 2.06 13.27 10.19
C ASP A 171 2.68 13.31 8.79
N GLY A 172 2.87 12.14 8.17
CA GLY A 172 3.44 12.05 6.81
C GLY A 172 2.53 12.61 5.73
N LEU A 173 1.22 12.35 5.85
CA LEU A 173 0.22 12.79 4.86
C LEU A 173 -0.10 14.29 4.95
N ALA A 174 -0.03 14.88 6.14
CA ALA A 174 -0.45 16.26 6.40
C ALA A 174 0.22 17.32 5.51
N ASN A 175 1.35 17.00 4.90
CA ASN A 175 2.10 17.92 4.06
C ASN A 175 1.78 17.81 2.56
N PHE A 176 1.33 16.63 2.09
CA PHE A 176 1.21 16.35 0.66
C PHE A 176 -0.23 16.53 0.17
N LYS A 177 -0.42 17.46 -0.78
CA LYS A 177 -1.71 17.75 -1.40
C LYS A 177 -1.91 16.98 -2.71
N GLN A 178 -0.87 16.96 -3.56
CA GLN A 178 -0.97 16.43 -4.92
C GLN A 178 0.39 15.90 -5.38
N ILE A 179 0.35 14.84 -6.19
CA ILE A 179 1.54 14.28 -6.86
C ILE A 179 1.24 14.12 -8.34
N GLU A 180 2.17 14.57 -9.17
CA GLU A 180 2.14 14.44 -10.63
C GLU A 180 3.45 13.79 -11.09
N TYR A 181 3.39 13.03 -12.19
CA TYR A 181 4.59 12.63 -12.90
C TYR A 181 5.10 13.75 -13.78
N PHE A 182 6.41 13.88 -13.91
CA PHE A 182 7.04 14.76 -14.89
C PHE A 182 8.25 14.07 -15.53
N GLU A 183 8.57 14.48 -16.76
CA GLU A 183 9.79 14.05 -17.40
C GLU A 183 10.95 14.91 -16.88
N SER A 184 11.98 14.24 -16.40
CA SER A 184 13.20 14.83 -15.89
C SER A 184 14.34 14.43 -16.81
N GLU A 185 15.09 15.40 -17.33
CA GLU A 185 16.32 15.11 -18.05
C GLU A 185 17.44 14.77 -17.06
N ASN A 186 18.09 13.64 -17.29
CA ASN A 186 19.29 13.29 -16.54
C ASN A 186 20.46 14.13 -17.03
N GLU A 187 21.01 14.99 -16.17
CA GLU A 187 22.08 15.94 -16.50
C GLU A 187 23.38 15.26 -16.98
N VAL A 188 23.59 13.98 -16.65
CA VAL A 188 24.82 13.23 -16.99
C VAL A 188 24.62 12.38 -18.23
N TYR A 189 23.51 11.66 -18.33
CA TYR A 189 23.28 10.70 -19.44
C TYR A 189 22.40 11.28 -20.54
N HIS A 190 21.84 12.48 -20.37
CA HIS A 190 20.95 13.16 -21.32
C HIS A 190 19.78 12.29 -21.80
N ASN A 191 19.28 11.42 -20.90
CA ASN A 191 18.08 10.62 -21.14
C ASN A 191 16.92 11.14 -20.28
N SER A 192 15.71 10.96 -20.78
CA SER A 192 14.51 11.30 -20.05
C SER A 192 14.25 10.28 -18.95
N GLU A 193 13.99 10.72 -17.75
CA GLU A 193 13.67 9.92 -16.59
C GLU A 193 12.38 10.43 -15.94
N MET A 194 11.61 9.52 -15.36
CA MET A 194 10.38 9.89 -14.67
C MET A 194 10.69 10.43 -13.27
N GLY A 195 10.20 11.62 -12.97
CA GLY A 195 10.23 12.23 -11.66
C GLY A 195 8.84 12.39 -11.05
N LEU A 196 8.80 12.76 -9.76
CA LEU A 196 7.58 13.11 -9.03
C LEU A 196 7.58 14.61 -8.71
N LYS A 197 6.59 15.33 -9.20
CA LYS A 197 6.28 16.71 -8.83
C LYS A 197 5.23 16.68 -7.73
N ILE A 198 5.57 17.18 -6.58
CA ILE A 198 4.76 17.15 -5.37
C ILE A 198 4.34 18.58 -5.03
N THR A 199 3.04 18.82 -4.88
CA THR A 199 2.51 20.09 -4.36
C THR A 199 2.11 19.86 -2.91
N LEU A 200 2.64 20.71 -2.02
CA LEU A 200 2.31 20.71 -0.59
C LEU A 200 1.04 21.50 -0.32
N HIS A 201 0.41 21.27 0.84
CA HIS A 201 -0.72 22.09 1.30
C HIS A 201 -0.33 23.58 1.52
N SER A 202 0.94 23.87 1.78
CA SER A 202 1.47 25.25 1.82
C SER A 202 1.49 25.95 0.45
N GLY A 203 1.27 25.21 -0.64
CA GLY A 203 1.44 25.68 -2.02
C GLY A 203 2.85 25.49 -2.58
N ARG A 204 3.84 25.11 -1.77
CA ARG A 204 5.20 24.83 -2.23
C ARG A 204 5.24 23.65 -3.18
N VAL A 205 6.07 23.71 -4.20
CA VAL A 205 6.31 22.63 -5.15
C VAL A 205 7.68 21.99 -4.91
N VAL A 206 7.71 20.68 -4.95
CA VAL A 206 8.91 19.85 -4.77
C VAL A 206 9.05 18.92 -5.96
N TYR A 207 10.23 18.90 -6.58
CA TYR A 207 10.56 18.02 -7.69
C TYR A 207 11.54 16.95 -7.21
N LEU A 208 11.11 15.70 -7.19
CA LEU A 208 11.97 14.54 -6.97
C LEU A 208 12.35 13.97 -8.33
N HIS A 209 13.54 14.35 -8.82
CA HIS A 209 14.05 13.87 -10.10
C HIS A 209 14.40 12.38 -10.02
N ASN A 210 14.27 11.66 -11.13
CA ASN A 210 14.59 10.23 -11.22
C ASN A 210 13.98 9.40 -10.07
N ALA A 211 12.64 9.28 -10.05
CA ALA A 211 11.91 8.62 -8.97
C ALA A 211 12.21 7.12 -8.84
N ALA A 212 12.81 6.49 -9.88
CA ALA A 212 13.21 5.08 -9.86
C ALA A 212 14.33 4.78 -8.85
N TYR A 213 15.10 5.80 -8.43
CA TYR A 213 16.28 5.58 -7.60
C TYR A 213 16.25 6.44 -6.33
N GLY A 214 16.52 5.79 -5.20
CA GLY A 214 16.78 6.48 -3.93
C GLY A 214 15.63 7.35 -3.41
N LEU A 215 14.36 6.99 -3.67
CA LEU A 215 13.20 7.80 -3.32
C LEU A 215 13.13 8.10 -1.81
N ALA A 216 13.45 7.11 -0.97
CA ALA A 216 13.49 7.28 0.48
C ALA A 216 14.55 8.33 0.92
N TYR A 217 15.73 8.32 0.30
CA TYR A 217 16.78 9.30 0.58
C TYR A 217 16.39 10.69 0.11
N LYS A 218 15.73 10.82 -1.06
CA LYS A 218 15.22 12.09 -1.56
C LYS A 218 14.17 12.68 -0.65
N LEU A 219 13.24 11.87 -0.14
CA LEU A 219 12.26 12.32 0.84
C LEU A 219 12.90 12.72 2.17
N ASN A 220 13.88 11.98 2.65
CA ASN A 220 14.66 12.38 3.82
C ASN A 220 15.36 13.73 3.59
N LYS A 221 15.96 13.93 2.41
CA LYS A 221 16.58 15.21 2.02
C LYS A 221 15.55 16.32 1.96
N PHE A 222 14.36 16.06 1.39
CA PHE A 222 13.26 17.03 1.35
C PHE A 222 12.90 17.49 2.78
N TYR A 223 12.64 16.57 3.71
CA TYR A 223 12.29 16.94 5.09
C TYR A 223 13.42 17.73 5.78
N ALA A 224 14.67 17.35 5.55
CA ALA A 224 15.81 18.09 6.10
C ALA A 224 15.91 19.52 5.54
N VAL A 225 15.68 19.69 4.24
CA VAL A 225 15.69 21.00 3.56
C VAL A 225 14.52 21.84 4.04
N GLU A 226 13.29 21.32 4.00
CA GLU A 226 12.07 22.03 4.41
C GLU A 226 12.19 22.53 5.85
N ASN A 227 12.69 21.71 6.77
CA ASN A 227 12.91 22.08 8.18
C ASN A 227 14.06 23.07 8.39
N SER A 228 14.91 23.30 7.41
CA SER A 228 16.10 24.14 7.53
C SER A 228 16.08 25.40 6.65
N LEU A 229 15.07 25.57 5.79
CA LEU A 229 15.00 26.72 4.88
C LEU A 229 15.07 28.07 5.61
N TYR A 230 14.45 28.17 6.79
CA TYR A 230 14.51 29.40 7.59
C TYR A 230 15.93 29.77 8.02
N LYS A 231 16.87 28.80 8.08
CA LYS A 231 18.28 29.05 8.40
C LYS A 231 19.04 29.76 7.25
N LEU A 232 18.41 29.82 6.08
CA LEU A 232 18.96 30.52 4.92
C LEU A 232 18.51 31.99 4.84
N ALA A 233 17.85 32.52 5.89
CA ALA A 233 17.37 33.90 5.94
C ALA A 233 18.47 34.96 5.75
N ASP A 234 19.74 34.63 6.03
CA ASP A 234 20.88 35.49 5.77
C ASP A 234 21.26 35.59 4.26
N LYS A 235 20.79 34.60 3.46
CA LYS A 235 21.13 34.50 2.03
C LYS A 235 19.92 34.71 1.12
N LEU A 236 18.71 34.45 1.63
CA LEU A 236 17.47 34.47 0.87
C LEU A 236 16.46 35.44 1.48
N THR A 237 15.68 36.09 0.63
CA THR A 237 14.55 36.90 1.10
C THR A 237 13.44 35.99 1.64
N THR A 238 12.56 36.54 2.47
CA THR A 238 11.38 35.82 2.99
C THR A 238 10.51 35.24 1.85
N ASP A 239 10.33 36.02 0.78
CA ASP A 239 9.57 35.59 -0.39
C ASP A 239 10.25 34.41 -1.13
N GLN A 240 11.55 34.45 -1.31
CA GLN A 240 12.32 33.32 -1.85
C GLN A 240 12.23 32.09 -0.97
N ILE A 241 12.31 32.24 0.37
CA ILE A 241 12.14 31.11 1.30
C ILE A 241 10.76 30.49 1.19
N GLN A 242 9.70 31.29 1.04
CA GLN A 242 8.32 30.82 1.01
C GLN A 242 7.90 30.24 -0.35
N ASN A 243 8.35 30.83 -1.44
CA ASN A 243 7.82 30.58 -2.79
C ASN A 243 8.79 29.87 -3.74
N SER A 244 10.01 29.53 -3.30
CA SER A 244 10.91 28.72 -4.12
C SER A 244 10.45 27.28 -4.25
N GLU A 245 10.62 26.73 -5.44
CA GLU A 245 10.53 25.31 -5.71
C GLU A 245 11.77 24.59 -5.16
N ILE A 246 11.59 23.38 -4.61
CA ILE A 246 12.69 22.54 -4.12
C ILE A 246 12.91 21.43 -5.14
N HIS A 247 14.11 21.36 -5.71
CA HIS A 247 14.50 20.29 -6.61
C HIS A 247 15.49 19.36 -5.91
N ILE A 248 15.24 18.07 -5.91
CA ILE A 248 16.10 17.05 -5.31
C ILE A 248 16.46 16.02 -6.36
N ASN A 249 17.77 15.81 -6.55
CA ASN A 249 18.32 14.87 -7.52
C ASN A 249 19.43 14.04 -6.88
N ASN A 250 19.85 12.96 -7.52
CA ASN A 250 20.98 12.16 -7.09
C ASN A 250 22.27 12.71 -7.71
N TYR A 251 23.40 12.64 -6.98
CA TYR A 251 24.70 12.76 -7.59
C TYR A 251 24.99 11.54 -8.46
N LEU A 252 25.23 11.76 -9.73
CA LEU A 252 25.64 10.73 -10.67
C LEU A 252 27.17 10.80 -10.79
N GLY A 253 27.87 10.19 -9.82
CA GLY A 253 29.31 9.99 -9.88
C GLY A 253 29.69 8.65 -10.50
N SER A 254 31.00 8.38 -10.62
CA SER A 254 31.54 7.10 -11.14
C SER A 254 31.16 5.88 -10.27
N THR A 255 30.73 6.10 -9.03
CA THR A 255 30.15 5.12 -8.13
C THR A 255 28.80 5.65 -7.71
N TYR A 256 27.74 5.02 -8.24
CA TYR A 256 26.36 5.36 -7.89
C TYR A 256 26.10 4.96 -6.42
N ASP A 257 25.79 5.95 -5.58
CA ASP A 257 25.31 5.75 -4.22
C ASP A 257 23.92 6.40 -4.10
N GLU A 258 22.89 5.60 -3.84
CA GLU A 258 21.50 6.07 -3.68
C GLU A 258 21.36 7.09 -2.55
N SER A 259 22.24 7.06 -1.56
CA SER A 259 22.28 8.03 -0.45
C SER A 259 22.79 9.42 -0.86
N ASP A 260 23.45 9.51 -2.02
CA ASP A 260 24.11 10.72 -2.50
C ASP A 260 23.11 11.61 -3.27
N SER A 261 22.31 12.35 -2.54
CA SER A 261 21.32 13.29 -3.11
C SER A 261 21.68 14.72 -2.80
N TYR A 262 21.51 15.60 -3.78
CA TYR A 262 21.65 17.03 -3.63
C TYR A 262 20.33 17.77 -3.86
N PHE A 263 20.24 19.01 -3.42
CA PHE A 263 19.09 19.85 -3.69
C PHE A 263 19.54 21.23 -4.23
N TYR A 264 18.62 21.87 -4.94
CA TYR A 264 18.73 23.28 -5.30
C TYR A 264 17.33 23.93 -5.26
N LEU A 265 17.32 25.24 -5.12
CA LEU A 265 16.09 26.03 -5.12
C LEU A 265 15.93 26.73 -6.46
N VAL A 266 14.68 26.80 -6.94
CA VAL A 266 14.31 27.58 -8.13
C VAL A 266 13.27 28.61 -7.72
N TYR A 267 13.51 29.87 -8.07
CA TYR A 267 12.59 30.96 -7.81
C TYR A 267 12.43 31.80 -9.08
N ASN A 268 11.17 32.01 -9.51
CA ASN A 268 10.83 32.67 -10.78
C ASN A 268 11.52 32.03 -12.01
N GLY A 269 11.73 30.71 -12.01
CA GLY A 269 12.35 29.96 -13.08
C GLY A 269 13.89 30.00 -13.08
N GLU A 270 14.51 30.66 -12.10
CA GLU A 270 15.97 30.75 -12.00
C GLU A 270 16.51 29.98 -10.78
N ARG A 271 17.58 29.22 -10.98
CA ARG A 271 18.27 28.49 -9.90
C ARG A 271 18.96 29.49 -8.97
N ILE A 272 18.67 29.39 -7.68
CA ILE A 272 19.28 30.23 -6.64
C ILE A 272 20.64 29.63 -6.26
N ALA A 273 21.67 30.45 -6.27
CA ALA A 273 22.98 30.11 -5.70
C ALA A 273 22.89 30.18 -4.16
N LEU A 274 23.20 29.08 -3.47
CA LEU A 274 23.16 28.94 -2.00
C LEU A 274 24.55 29.07 -1.37
#